data_358e4345ff29240200c2cfd47b0d2987
#
_entry.id   358e4345ff29240200c2cfd47b0d2987
#
_cell.length_a   1.000
_cell.length_b   1.000
_cell.length_c   1.000
_cell.angle_alpha   90.00
_cell.angle_beta   90.00
_cell.angle_gamma   90.00
#
_symmetry.space_group_name_H-M   'P 1'
#
loop_
_entity.id
_entity.type
_entity.pdbx_description
1 polymer ?
#
loop_
_entity_poly.entity_id
_entity_poly.type
_entity_poly.pdbx_seq_one_letter_code
_entity_poly.pdbx_strand_id
1 'polypeptide(L)'
;MLFHITQVHTPETCPRDEGGSNSLFNPNVPGLKLIGRYGANAQHTLFYIVEADDVNAVHKFLWPGFKKCTATVTPVSEVPVPKD
;
A
#
# COMPACT_ATOMS: atom_id res chain seq x y z
N MET A 1 -6.15 -8.98 9.84
CA MET A 1 -7.10 -8.51 8.83
C MET A 1 -6.36 -8.21 7.54
N LEU A 2 -6.95 -8.59 6.42
CA LEU A 2 -6.34 -8.42 5.11
C LEU A 2 -6.79 -7.10 4.49
N PHE A 3 -5.85 -6.33 3.95
CA PHE A 3 -6.13 -5.07 3.27
C PHE A 3 -5.54 -5.04 1.88
N HIS A 4 -6.32 -4.51 0.95
CA HIS A 4 -5.85 -4.14 -0.39
C HIS A 4 -5.61 -2.63 -0.40
N ILE A 5 -4.43 -2.23 -0.86
CA ILE A 5 -4.04 -0.83 -0.88
C ILE A 5 -3.71 -0.43 -2.31
N THR A 6 -4.29 0.69 -2.75
CA THR A 6 -3.92 1.35 -4.00
C THR A 6 -3.30 2.69 -3.65
N GLN A 7 -2.04 2.89 -4.02
CA GLN A 7 -1.28 4.10 -3.71
C GLN A 7 -0.94 4.80 -5.02
N VAL A 8 -1.39 6.04 -5.17
CA VAL A 8 -1.24 6.81 -6.42
C VAL A 8 -0.40 8.04 -6.16
N HIS A 9 0.61 8.27 -7.00
CA HIS A 9 1.36 9.51 -7.03
C HIS A 9 1.23 10.13 -8.42
N THR A 10 1.74 11.35 -8.59
CA THR A 10 1.73 12.05 -9.88
C THR A 10 3.12 12.00 -10.52
N PRO A 11 3.26 12.37 -11.80
CA PRO A 11 4.58 12.51 -12.39
C PRO A 11 5.50 13.46 -11.61
N GLU A 12 4.94 14.52 -11.01
CA GLU A 12 5.70 15.49 -10.23
C GLU A 12 6.20 14.93 -8.91
N THR A 13 5.48 13.98 -8.34
CA THR A 13 5.84 13.36 -7.07
C THR A 13 6.43 11.96 -7.23
N CYS A 14 6.65 11.53 -8.46
CA CYS A 14 7.19 10.21 -8.74
C CYS A 14 8.57 10.03 -8.09
N PRO A 15 8.79 8.95 -7.33
CA PRO A 15 10.04 8.74 -6.61
C PRO A 15 11.15 8.14 -7.46
N ARG A 16 11.01 8.10 -8.77
CA ARG A 16 11.96 7.45 -9.68
C ARG A 16 13.41 7.77 -9.36
N ASP A 17 13.71 9.04 -9.10
CA ASP A 17 15.07 9.52 -8.86
C ASP A 17 15.35 9.73 -7.36
N GLU A 18 14.47 9.30 -6.49
CA GLU A 18 14.53 9.52 -5.04
C GLU A 18 14.43 8.20 -4.26
N GLY A 19 15.03 7.15 -4.79
CA GLY A 19 15.01 5.84 -4.12
C GLY A 19 13.94 4.88 -4.62
N GLY A 20 13.13 5.30 -5.61
CA GLY A 20 12.09 4.46 -6.18
C GLY A 20 10.91 4.25 -5.21
N SER A 21 10.08 3.26 -5.51
CA SER A 21 8.88 2.99 -4.71
C SER A 21 9.19 2.56 -3.28
N ASN A 22 10.40 2.10 -2.99
CA ASN A 22 10.79 1.76 -1.61
C ASN A 22 10.75 2.96 -0.67
N SER A 23 10.78 4.17 -1.20
CA SER A 23 10.69 5.40 -0.39
C SER A 23 9.25 5.73 0.02
N LEU A 24 8.26 5.01 -0.48
CA LEU A 24 6.84 5.35 -0.32
C LEU A 24 6.14 4.52 0.76
N PHE A 25 6.82 3.55 1.35
CA PHE A 25 6.22 2.71 2.38
C PHE A 25 7.29 2.20 3.36
N ASN A 26 6.83 1.76 4.54
CA ASN A 26 7.68 1.17 5.57
C ASN A 26 7.24 -0.28 5.81
N PRO A 27 8.03 -1.27 5.37
CA PRO A 27 7.65 -2.68 5.57
C PRO A 27 7.87 -3.19 7.00
N ASN A 28 8.57 -2.42 7.84
CA ASN A 28 8.99 -2.85 9.18
C ASN A 28 8.04 -2.32 10.27
N VAL A 29 6.73 -2.44 10.05
CA VAL A 29 5.72 -2.02 11.02
C VAL A 29 5.31 -3.21 11.87
N PRO A 30 5.38 -3.09 13.21
CA PRO A 30 4.87 -4.15 14.08
C PRO A 30 3.40 -4.43 13.81
N GLY A 31 3.04 -5.71 13.75
CA GLY A 31 1.65 -6.11 13.49
C GLY A 31 1.24 -6.05 12.02
N LEU A 32 2.20 -5.86 11.11
CA LEU A 32 1.92 -5.83 9.67
C LEU A 32 2.84 -6.78 8.92
N LYS A 33 2.25 -7.52 7.98
CA LYS A 33 2.99 -8.39 7.05
C LYS A 33 2.65 -7.99 5.62
N LEU A 34 3.66 -7.66 4.83
CA LEU A 34 3.51 -7.38 3.40
C LEU A 34 3.43 -8.71 2.65
N ILE A 35 2.28 -8.98 2.03
CA ILE A 35 2.03 -10.22 1.29
C ILE A 35 2.37 -10.07 -0.17
N GLY A 36 1.97 -8.95 -0.78
CA GLY A 36 2.22 -8.71 -2.19
C GLY A 36 2.37 -7.24 -2.48
N ARG A 37 3.12 -6.94 -3.55
CA ARG A 37 3.47 -5.59 -3.92
C ARG A 37 3.64 -5.54 -5.44
N TYR A 38 2.89 -4.65 -6.10
CA TYR A 38 2.84 -4.57 -7.55
C TYR A 38 2.80 -3.13 -8.00
N GLY A 39 3.26 -2.86 -9.21
CA GLY A 39 3.23 -1.51 -9.77
C GLY A 39 2.64 -1.47 -11.17
N ALA A 40 1.68 -0.59 -11.39
CA ALA A 40 1.27 -0.14 -12.71
C ALA A 40 2.07 1.13 -12.99
N ASN A 41 3.31 0.97 -13.42
CA ASN A 41 4.31 2.04 -13.40
C ASN A 41 3.95 3.22 -14.30
N ALA A 42 3.40 2.96 -15.49
CA ALA A 42 2.99 4.03 -16.39
C ALA A 42 1.81 4.85 -15.87
N GLN A 43 1.06 4.30 -14.91
CA GLN A 43 -0.07 4.97 -14.26
C GLN A 43 0.32 5.61 -12.93
N HIS A 44 1.59 5.55 -12.55
CA HIS A 44 2.07 6.05 -11.26
C HIS A 44 1.28 5.50 -10.08
N THR A 45 0.97 4.19 -10.14
CA THR A 45 0.10 3.52 -9.18
C THR A 45 0.80 2.27 -8.64
N LEU A 46 0.75 2.11 -7.32
CA LEU A 46 1.26 0.92 -6.64
C LEU A 46 0.11 0.20 -5.94
N PHE A 47 0.22 -1.11 -5.89
CA PHE A 47 -0.74 -1.97 -5.22
C PHE A 47 -0.03 -2.78 -4.16
N TYR A 48 -0.67 -2.93 -3.00
CA TYR A 48 -0.15 -3.76 -1.92
C TYR A 48 -1.26 -4.64 -1.38
N ILE A 49 -0.88 -5.85 -0.98
CA ILE A 49 -1.71 -6.69 -0.14
C ILE A 49 -0.97 -6.85 1.17
N VAL A 50 -1.61 -6.48 2.28
CA VAL A 50 -1.00 -6.59 3.59
C VAL A 50 -1.95 -7.29 4.56
N GLU A 51 -1.38 -8.05 5.49
CA GLU A 51 -2.05 -8.53 6.69
C GLU A 51 -1.68 -7.61 7.82
N ALA A 52 -2.65 -7.02 8.49
CA ALA A 52 -2.39 -6.08 9.58
C ALA A 52 -3.40 -6.26 10.70
N ASP A 53 -2.98 -5.93 11.93
CA ASP A 53 -3.83 -6.03 13.12
C ASP A 53 -4.98 -5.03 13.03
N ASP A 54 -4.71 -3.82 12.53
CA ASP A 54 -5.72 -2.79 12.36
C ASP A 54 -5.28 -1.76 11.31
N VAL A 55 -6.15 -0.80 11.02
CA VAL A 55 -5.88 0.24 10.02
C VAL A 55 -4.74 1.17 10.44
N ASN A 56 -4.47 1.32 11.74
CA ASN A 56 -3.36 2.16 12.20
C ASN A 56 -2.01 1.60 11.76
N ALA A 57 -1.86 0.28 11.75
CA ALA A 57 -0.65 -0.36 11.22
C ALA A 57 -0.51 -0.06 9.72
N VAL A 58 -1.60 -0.06 8.96
CA VAL A 58 -1.59 0.30 7.54
C VAL A 58 -1.17 1.75 7.34
N HIS A 59 -1.66 2.67 8.18
CA HIS A 59 -1.25 4.08 8.11
C HIS A 59 0.24 4.24 8.35
N LYS A 60 0.82 3.51 9.30
CA LYS A 60 2.26 3.53 9.55
C LYS A 60 3.05 2.97 8.37
N PHE A 61 2.53 1.93 7.74
CA PHE A 61 3.12 1.35 6.54
C PHE A 61 3.17 2.37 5.40
N LEU A 62 2.12 3.17 5.22
CA LEU A 62 2.02 4.16 4.16
C LEU A 62 2.63 5.53 4.51
N TRP A 63 3.02 5.72 5.78
CA TRP A 63 3.47 7.02 6.28
C TRP A 63 4.56 7.68 5.44
N PRO A 64 5.62 6.98 4.99
CA PRO A 64 6.65 7.62 4.19
C PRO A 64 6.14 8.27 2.90
N GLY A 65 5.02 7.80 2.36
CA GLY A 65 4.44 8.32 1.13
C GLY A 65 3.32 9.32 1.32
N PHE A 66 2.95 9.68 2.56
CA PHE A 66 1.75 10.51 2.81
C PHE A 66 1.77 11.87 2.10
N LYS A 67 2.93 12.48 1.96
CA LYS A 67 3.04 13.79 1.31
C LYS A 67 3.15 13.72 -0.21
N LYS A 68 3.33 12.51 -0.76
CA LYS A 68 3.54 12.32 -2.20
C LYS A 68 2.42 11.55 -2.87
N CYS A 69 1.63 10.82 -2.08
CA CYS A 69 0.66 9.87 -2.61
C CYS A 69 -0.69 10.02 -1.95
N THR A 70 -1.72 9.62 -2.69
CA THR A 70 -3.03 9.35 -2.14
C THR A 70 -3.21 7.83 -2.14
N ALA A 71 -3.76 7.28 -1.06
CA ALA A 71 -3.97 5.84 -0.96
C ALA A 71 -5.43 5.52 -0.66
N THR A 72 -5.91 4.45 -1.29
CA THR A 72 -7.19 3.83 -0.96
C THR A 72 -6.90 2.53 -0.24
N VAL A 73 -7.44 2.39 0.96
CA VAL A 73 -7.24 1.22 1.82
C VAL A 73 -8.57 0.49 1.95
N THR A 74 -8.63 -0.75 1.50
CA THR A 74 -9.86 -1.53 1.46
C THR A 74 -9.67 -2.83 2.24
N PRO A 75 -10.45 -3.06 3.30
CA PRO A 75 -10.48 -4.39 3.92
C PRO A 75 -11.04 -5.41 2.92
N VAL A 76 -10.38 -6.55 2.82
CA VAL A 76 -10.79 -7.58 1.86
C VAL A 76 -10.83 -8.95 2.53
N SER A 77 -11.59 -9.85 1.94
CA SER A 77 -11.68 -11.24 2.35
C SER A 77 -10.90 -12.12 1.37
N GLU A 78 -10.28 -13.17 1.88
CA GLU A 78 -9.63 -14.18 1.03
C GLU A 78 -10.65 -14.97 0.21
N VAL A 79 -11.89 -15.06 0.70
CA VAL A 79 -12.97 -15.79 0.01
C VAL A 79 -13.97 -14.77 -0.50
N PRO A 80 -13.94 -14.46 -1.80
CA PRO A 80 -14.90 -13.50 -2.36
C PRO A 80 -16.30 -14.12 -2.40
N VAL A 81 -17.26 -13.38 -1.87
CA VAL A 81 -18.69 -13.75 -1.88
C VAL A 81 -18.90 -15.22 -1.49
N PRO A 82 -18.65 -15.59 -0.23
CA PRO A 82 -18.82 -16.96 0.19
C PRO A 82 -20.28 -17.40 0.03
N LYS A 83 -20.47 -18.70 -0.16
CA LYS A 83 -21.80 -19.27 -0.37
C LYS A 83 -22.70 -19.13 0.86
N ASP A 84 -22.11 -19.24 2.03
CA ASP A 84 -22.85 -19.23 3.32
C ASP A 84 -22.43 -18.03 4.15
#